data_fb3bbb8152f0dd65c549fc24fdd37bcf
#
_entry.id   fb3bbb8152f0dd65c549fc24fdd37bcf
#
_cell.length_a   1.000
_cell.length_b   1.000
_cell.length_c   1.000
_cell.angle_alpha   90.00
_cell.angle_beta   90.00
_cell.angle_gamma   90.00
#
_symmetry.space_group_name_H-M   'P 1'
#
loop_
_entity.id
_entity.type
_entity.pdbx_description
1 polymer ?
#
loop_
_entity_poly.entity_id
_entity_poly.type
_entity_poly.pdbx_seq_one_letter_code
_entity_poly.pdbx_strand_id
1 'polypeptide(L)'
;MERRDFIKKTIVSVTGIAGSVLGVDALAKSLSSDSEDIISTKPTKKTENMKIVVLTGSPRRNGNTSFLADQFINGATESGHDVFRFDCASHKIEGCLGCNACGMNGPCVLKDDFGLVRQRIVDADMVVFVTPMYYFGFSAQLKKVIDRFYAINGKIKGDSKKTAFIMAYANTSAKDAQPMIAHYQTLVDYLGWKDVGQVIAPGMWTKGEVNNTTYADKAYQLGKKL
;
A
#
# COMPACT_ATOMS: atom_id res chain seq x y z
N MET A 1 7.66 -11.06 -40.23
CA MET A 1 8.70 -10.95 -39.20
C MET A 1 8.25 -11.77 -38.02
N GLU A 2 8.78 -12.96 -37.86
CA GLU A 2 8.30 -13.96 -36.94
C GLU A 2 8.86 -13.78 -35.51
N ARG A 3 8.00 -14.07 -34.53
CA ARG A 3 8.25 -13.90 -33.09
C ARG A 3 9.26 -14.89 -32.47
N ARG A 4 10.12 -15.54 -33.26
CA ARG A 4 10.98 -16.66 -32.81
C ARG A 4 12.47 -16.32 -32.60
N ASP A 5 12.93 -15.13 -32.90
CA ASP A 5 14.38 -14.84 -32.90
C ASP A 5 14.93 -14.10 -31.67
N PHE A 6 14.15 -13.97 -30.58
CA PHE A 6 14.59 -13.22 -29.39
C PHE A 6 15.18 -14.07 -28.24
N ILE A 7 15.26 -15.41 -28.38
CA ILE A 7 15.72 -16.29 -27.29
C ILE A 7 17.01 -17.03 -27.65
N LYS A 8 17.95 -16.44 -28.32
CA LYS A 8 19.28 -17.02 -28.49
C LYS A 8 20.35 -15.95 -28.49
N LYS A 9 20.71 -15.47 -27.31
CA LYS A 9 22.03 -14.89 -27.03
C LYS A 9 22.09 -14.44 -25.58
N THR A 10 22.47 -15.32 -24.68
CA THR A 10 23.33 -15.01 -23.52
C THR A 10 23.64 -16.32 -22.79
N ILE A 11 24.57 -17.06 -23.29
CA ILE A 11 25.36 -18.05 -22.54
C ILE A 11 26.81 -17.86 -23.02
N VAL A 12 27.66 -17.26 -22.24
CA VAL A 12 29.14 -17.40 -22.20
C VAL A 12 29.54 -16.81 -20.84
N SER A 13 30.08 -17.49 -20.01
CA SER A 13 31.21 -18.31 -19.65
C SER A 13 31.71 -17.84 -18.28
N VAL A 14 31.62 -18.73 -17.31
CA VAL A 14 32.42 -18.68 -16.08
C VAL A 14 33.54 -19.70 -16.25
N THR A 15 34.78 -19.24 -16.28
CA THR A 15 36.02 -19.98 -15.96
C THR A 15 36.82 -19.05 -15.08
N GLY A 16 37.06 -19.26 -13.84
CA GLY A 16 37.86 -20.22 -13.14
C GLY A 16 39.31 -19.72 -13.03
N ILE A 17 39.75 -19.23 -11.84
CA ILE A 17 41.16 -19.34 -11.41
C ILE A 17 41.17 -19.51 -9.90
N ALA A 18 41.85 -20.59 -9.51
CA ALA A 18 42.15 -20.98 -8.16
C ALA A 18 43.60 -20.54 -7.78
N GLY A 19 43.86 -20.50 -6.49
CA GLY A 19 45.21 -20.44 -5.90
C GLY A 19 45.38 -19.18 -5.06
N SER A 20 45.95 -19.21 -3.88
CA SER A 20 46.62 -20.21 -3.03
C SER A 20 46.82 -19.63 -1.63
N VAL A 21 46.91 -20.53 -0.72
CA VAL A 21 47.13 -20.47 0.72
C VAL A 21 48.52 -19.89 1.10
N LEU A 22 48.63 -19.38 2.32
CA LEU A 22 49.72 -19.26 3.30
C LEU A 22 49.71 -17.85 3.93
N GLY A 23 49.86 -17.66 5.20
CA GLY A 23 50.24 -18.41 6.36
C GLY A 23 50.19 -17.54 7.61
N VAL A 24 49.91 -18.19 8.60
CA VAL A 24 50.18 -18.25 10.03
C VAL A 24 50.90 -17.11 10.78
N ASP A 25 50.38 -16.90 12.00
CA ASP A 25 51.06 -16.58 13.26
C ASP A 25 51.54 -15.12 13.48
N ALA A 26 51.27 -14.51 14.56
CA ALA A 26 51.47 -14.82 15.95
C ALA A 26 51.06 -13.66 16.88
N LEU A 27 50.51 -14.03 17.97
CA LEU A 27 50.88 -13.78 19.36
C LEU A 27 50.56 -12.43 20.02
N ALA A 28 49.51 -12.45 20.77
CA ALA A 28 49.39 -12.33 22.24
C ALA A 28 49.92 -11.10 23.00
N LYS A 29 49.10 -10.71 23.95
CA LYS A 29 49.34 -9.96 25.22
C LYS A 29 49.32 -8.42 25.07
N SER A 30 48.59 -7.66 25.87
CA SER A 30 48.18 -7.83 27.27
C SER A 30 47.29 -6.69 27.73
N LEU A 31 46.35 -7.01 28.63
CA LEU A 31 45.96 -6.29 29.84
C LEU A 31 45.22 -4.93 29.75
N SER A 32 43.97 -5.03 30.14
CA SER A 32 43.25 -4.20 31.13
C SER A 32 43.22 -2.68 30.97
N SER A 33 42.06 -2.19 30.72
CA SER A 33 41.48 -1.12 31.59
C SER A 33 39.98 -1.04 31.35
N ASP A 34 39.25 -1.05 32.42
CA ASP A 34 37.82 -0.81 32.51
C ASP A 34 37.46 0.47 31.79
N SER A 35 36.56 0.40 30.86
CA SER A 35 35.85 1.57 30.39
C SER A 35 34.37 1.21 30.20
N GLU A 36 33.57 1.89 30.99
CA GLU A 36 32.14 1.85 31.10
C GLU A 36 31.47 1.72 29.76
N ASP A 37 30.61 0.69 29.59
CA ASP A 37 29.68 0.54 28.50
C ASP A 37 28.69 1.71 28.51
N ILE A 38 29.02 2.77 27.80
CA ILE A 38 28.04 3.78 27.41
C ILE A 38 27.14 3.11 26.38
N ILE A 39 26.00 2.60 26.86
CA ILE A 39 24.90 2.20 26.00
C ILE A 39 24.40 3.45 25.29
N SER A 40 24.98 3.76 24.14
CA SER A 40 24.45 4.75 23.23
C SER A 40 23.14 4.21 22.66
N THR A 41 22.05 4.48 23.33
CA THR A 41 20.71 4.37 22.75
C THR A 41 20.65 5.35 21.59
N LYS A 42 20.84 4.85 20.36
CA LYS A 42 20.52 5.62 19.15
C LYS A 42 19.09 6.15 19.31
N PRO A 43 18.85 7.46 19.10
CA PRO A 43 17.50 7.97 19.17
C PRO A 43 16.66 7.21 18.16
N THR A 44 15.59 6.60 18.60
CA THR A 44 14.54 6.05 17.75
C THR A 44 14.16 7.13 16.75
N LYS A 45 14.35 6.85 15.47
CA LYS A 45 14.05 7.74 14.35
C LYS A 45 12.61 8.24 14.56
N LYS A 46 12.45 9.53 14.88
CA LYS A 46 11.14 10.17 15.02
C LYS A 46 10.43 9.94 13.68
N THR A 47 9.38 9.14 13.67
CA THR A 47 8.57 8.91 12.47
C THR A 47 8.03 10.27 12.04
N GLU A 48 8.32 10.69 10.81
CA GLU A 48 7.76 11.93 10.28
C GLU A 48 6.24 11.82 10.26
N ASN A 49 5.56 12.85 10.76
CA ASN A 49 4.11 12.90 10.76
C ASN A 49 3.59 12.95 9.31
N MET A 50 2.95 11.89 8.84
CA MET A 50 2.41 11.78 7.49
C MET A 50 0.94 12.17 7.44
N LYS A 51 0.52 12.76 6.31
CA LYS A 51 -0.88 12.92 5.93
C LYS A 51 -1.33 11.67 5.20
N ILE A 52 -2.26 10.93 5.77
CA ILE A 52 -2.74 9.65 5.25
C ILE A 52 -4.20 9.80 4.83
N VAL A 53 -4.52 9.42 3.59
CA VAL A 53 -5.90 9.31 3.11
C VAL A 53 -6.30 7.86 3.05
N VAL A 54 -7.35 7.48 3.79
CA VAL A 54 -7.93 6.13 3.79
C VAL A 54 -9.22 6.16 2.96
N LEU A 55 -9.20 5.53 1.79
CA LEU A 55 -10.36 5.42 0.89
C LEU A 55 -11.10 4.10 1.17
N THR A 56 -12.30 4.17 1.72
CA THR A 56 -13.09 2.96 2.00
C THR A 56 -14.17 2.76 0.94
N GLY A 57 -14.26 1.53 0.39
CA GLY A 57 -15.18 1.19 -0.68
C GLY A 57 -16.43 0.41 -0.24
N SER A 58 -16.56 0.08 1.06
CA SER A 58 -17.70 -0.70 1.52
C SER A 58 -18.96 0.14 1.68
N PRO A 59 -20.12 -0.27 1.12
CA PRO A 59 -21.40 0.36 1.44
C PRO A 59 -21.93 0.00 2.83
N ARG A 60 -21.35 -1.01 3.49
CA ARG A 60 -21.71 -1.45 4.84
C ARG A 60 -20.85 -0.69 5.86
N ARG A 61 -21.37 0.36 6.49
CA ARG A 61 -20.65 1.22 7.44
C ARG A 61 -19.94 0.45 8.58
N ASN A 62 -20.55 -0.61 9.08
CA ASN A 62 -20.00 -1.45 10.15
C ASN A 62 -19.65 -2.85 9.62
N GLY A 63 -19.20 -2.95 8.36
CA GLY A 63 -18.78 -4.21 7.74
C GLY A 63 -17.36 -4.60 8.12
N ASN A 64 -16.92 -5.80 7.70
CA ASN A 64 -15.59 -6.33 8.00
C ASN A 64 -14.47 -5.39 7.52
N THR A 65 -14.55 -4.84 6.31
CA THR A 65 -13.54 -3.89 5.80
C THR A 65 -13.56 -2.55 6.51
N SER A 66 -14.74 -2.07 6.98
CA SER A 66 -14.83 -0.86 7.78
C SER A 66 -14.10 -1.03 9.12
N PHE A 67 -14.29 -2.16 9.77
CA PHE A 67 -13.58 -2.51 11.00
C PHE A 67 -12.06 -2.58 10.80
N LEU A 68 -11.60 -3.20 9.72
CA LEU A 68 -10.16 -3.23 9.38
C LEU A 68 -9.60 -1.82 9.11
N ALA A 69 -10.39 -0.95 8.45
CA ALA A 69 -9.99 0.45 8.27
C ALA A 69 -9.83 1.18 9.61
N ASP A 70 -10.76 0.97 10.55
CA ASP A 70 -10.70 1.56 11.88
C ASP A 70 -9.45 1.08 12.65
N GLN A 71 -9.11 -0.22 12.56
CA GLN A 71 -7.90 -0.76 13.18
C GLN A 71 -6.63 -0.12 12.59
N PHE A 72 -6.52 -0.01 11.27
CA PHE A 72 -5.41 0.68 10.62
C PHE A 72 -5.31 2.15 11.07
N ILE A 73 -6.44 2.86 11.09
CA ILE A 73 -6.51 4.27 11.50
C ILE A 73 -6.05 4.44 12.94
N ASN A 74 -6.52 3.58 13.85
CA ASN A 74 -6.09 3.60 15.25
C ASN A 74 -4.57 3.46 15.38
N GLY A 75 -3.98 2.46 14.71
CA GLY A 75 -2.54 2.24 14.73
C GLY A 75 -1.75 3.44 14.16
N ALA A 76 -2.19 3.98 13.03
CA ALA A 76 -1.55 5.13 12.39
C ALA A 76 -1.67 6.41 13.24
N THR A 77 -2.83 6.68 13.82
CA THR A 77 -3.06 7.84 14.69
C THR A 77 -2.24 7.77 15.96
N GLU A 78 -2.16 6.59 16.59
CA GLU A 78 -1.31 6.38 17.77
C GLU A 78 0.20 6.53 17.46
N SER A 79 0.61 6.40 16.20
CA SER A 79 1.98 6.68 15.75
C SER A 79 2.20 8.16 15.38
N GLY A 80 1.15 9.00 15.54
CA GLY A 80 1.24 10.45 15.36
C GLY A 80 0.94 10.92 13.94
N HIS A 81 0.38 10.07 13.07
CA HIS A 81 0.01 10.45 11.71
C HIS A 81 -1.34 11.18 11.65
N ASP A 82 -1.49 12.10 10.69
CA ASP A 82 -2.76 12.78 10.38
C ASP A 82 -3.57 11.94 9.38
N VAL A 83 -4.66 11.33 9.85
CA VAL A 83 -5.44 10.38 9.05
C VAL A 83 -6.80 10.95 8.68
N PHE A 84 -7.06 11.06 7.38
CA PHE A 84 -8.35 11.42 6.82
C PHE A 84 -9.02 10.18 6.20
N ARG A 85 -10.18 9.77 6.75
CA ARG A 85 -11.00 8.70 6.20
C ARG A 85 -12.04 9.26 5.25
N PHE A 86 -12.18 8.66 4.07
CA PHE A 86 -13.19 8.98 3.09
C PHE A 86 -13.99 7.73 2.71
N ASP A 87 -15.27 7.70 3.11
CA ASP A 87 -16.19 6.60 2.84
C ASP A 87 -16.83 6.80 1.46
N CYS A 88 -16.24 6.22 0.41
CA CYS A 88 -16.68 6.41 -0.98
C CYS A 88 -18.16 6.09 -1.22
N ALA A 89 -18.72 5.16 -0.45
CA ALA A 89 -20.14 4.76 -0.56
C ALA A 89 -21.12 5.79 0.05
N SER A 90 -20.63 6.72 0.87
CA SER A 90 -21.46 7.76 1.51
C SER A 90 -21.54 9.04 0.70
N HIS A 91 -20.84 9.09 -0.43
CA HIS A 91 -20.70 10.27 -1.28
C HIS A 91 -21.24 10.03 -2.69
N LYS A 92 -21.77 11.07 -3.30
CA LYS A 92 -22.24 11.03 -4.69
C LYS A 92 -21.07 11.28 -5.63
N ILE A 93 -20.48 10.21 -6.12
CA ILE A 93 -19.35 10.26 -7.05
C ILE A 93 -19.73 9.49 -8.31
N GLU A 94 -19.67 10.15 -9.45
CA GLU A 94 -19.88 9.51 -10.75
C GLU A 94 -18.59 8.95 -11.31
N GLY A 95 -18.69 7.90 -12.13
CA GLY A 95 -17.56 7.32 -12.83
C GLY A 95 -16.92 8.31 -13.81
N CYS A 96 -15.64 8.12 -14.13
CA CYS A 96 -14.98 8.93 -15.15
C CYS A 96 -15.65 8.72 -16.52
N LEU A 97 -15.97 9.82 -17.21
CA LEU A 97 -16.57 9.77 -18.55
C LEU A 97 -15.56 9.55 -19.68
N GLY A 98 -14.28 9.55 -19.40
CA GLY A 98 -13.23 9.46 -20.42
C GLY A 98 -13.19 10.66 -21.39
N CYS A 99 -13.86 11.76 -21.07
CA CYS A 99 -14.04 12.91 -21.97
C CYS A 99 -12.78 13.76 -22.18
N ASN A 100 -11.73 13.50 -21.43
CA ASN A 100 -10.44 14.20 -21.45
C ASN A 100 -10.47 15.72 -21.19
N ALA A 101 -11.60 16.29 -20.81
CA ALA A 101 -11.72 17.73 -20.55
C ALA A 101 -10.80 18.23 -19.42
N CYS A 102 -10.40 17.37 -18.50
CA CYS A 102 -9.45 17.69 -17.43
C CYS A 102 -7.98 17.64 -17.87
N GLY A 103 -7.68 17.10 -19.06
CA GLY A 103 -6.29 16.98 -19.55
C GLY A 103 -5.34 16.28 -18.59
N MET A 104 -5.84 15.33 -17.78
CA MET A 104 -5.11 14.58 -16.74
C MET A 104 -4.53 15.44 -15.58
N ASN A 105 -4.75 16.73 -15.55
CA ASN A 105 -4.17 17.63 -14.54
C ASN A 105 -5.06 18.82 -14.17
N GLY A 106 -6.25 18.88 -14.70
CA GLY A 106 -7.18 19.99 -14.51
C GLY A 106 -8.42 19.63 -13.67
N PRO A 107 -9.34 20.59 -13.52
CA PRO A 107 -10.60 20.30 -12.89
C PRO A 107 -11.43 19.34 -13.75
N CYS A 108 -12.12 18.39 -13.11
CA CYS A 108 -13.09 17.55 -13.80
C CYS A 108 -14.35 18.33 -14.14
N VAL A 109 -15.00 17.95 -15.27
CA VAL A 109 -16.30 18.51 -15.66
C VAL A 109 -17.42 18.12 -14.69
N LEU A 110 -17.30 16.93 -14.07
CA LEU A 110 -18.26 16.45 -13.07
C LEU A 110 -18.08 17.23 -11.76
N LYS A 111 -19.15 17.89 -11.33
CA LYS A 111 -19.22 18.69 -10.10
C LYS A 111 -19.92 17.87 -9.02
N ASP A 112 -19.20 16.92 -8.46
CA ASP A 112 -19.66 15.95 -7.49
C ASP A 112 -18.74 15.88 -6.27
N ASP A 113 -19.02 14.97 -5.33
CA ASP A 113 -18.28 14.84 -4.07
C ASP A 113 -16.82 14.37 -4.22
N PHE A 114 -16.37 14.03 -5.44
CA PHE A 114 -14.94 13.82 -5.69
C PHE A 114 -14.13 15.09 -5.35
N GLY A 115 -14.73 16.27 -5.47
CA GLY A 115 -14.13 17.53 -5.06
C GLY A 115 -13.69 17.55 -3.60
N LEU A 116 -14.38 16.83 -2.68
CA LEU A 116 -14.08 16.78 -1.25
C LEU A 116 -12.79 16.02 -0.93
N VAL A 117 -12.45 15.02 -1.75
CA VAL A 117 -11.27 14.14 -1.50
C VAL A 117 -10.13 14.43 -2.46
N ARG A 118 -10.39 15.01 -3.62
CA ARG A 118 -9.41 15.24 -4.68
C ARG A 118 -8.12 15.89 -4.20
N GLN A 119 -8.23 17.05 -3.52
CA GLN A 119 -7.05 17.77 -3.06
C GLN A 119 -6.32 17.03 -1.93
N ARG A 120 -7.06 16.34 -1.05
CA ARG A 120 -6.47 15.54 0.01
C ARG A 120 -5.63 14.39 -0.53
N ILE A 121 -6.06 13.74 -1.63
CA ILE A 121 -5.27 12.70 -2.31
C ILE A 121 -3.98 13.29 -2.91
N VAL A 122 -4.07 14.49 -3.49
CA VAL A 122 -2.89 15.17 -4.04
C VAL A 122 -1.87 15.51 -2.94
N ASP A 123 -2.34 16.00 -1.80
CA ASP A 123 -1.50 16.49 -0.69
C ASP A 123 -1.08 15.38 0.29
N ALA A 124 -1.58 14.14 0.11
CA ALA A 124 -1.27 13.04 0.99
C ALA A 124 0.15 12.50 0.77
N ASP A 125 0.80 12.09 1.84
CA ASP A 125 2.03 11.30 1.81
C ASP A 125 1.73 9.80 1.58
N MET A 126 0.50 9.38 1.94
CA MET A 126 0.05 7.99 1.80
C MET A 126 -1.43 7.90 1.44
N VAL A 127 -1.77 6.95 0.55
CA VAL A 127 -3.16 6.59 0.22
C VAL A 127 -3.38 5.12 0.51
N VAL A 128 -4.40 4.81 1.31
CA VAL A 128 -4.77 3.44 1.68
C VAL A 128 -6.08 3.06 1.01
N PHE A 129 -6.07 1.95 0.29
CA PHE A 129 -7.26 1.40 -0.35
C PHE A 129 -7.87 0.32 0.53
N VAL A 130 -9.10 0.53 0.98
CA VAL A 130 -9.85 -0.43 1.82
C VAL A 130 -11.13 -0.81 1.12
N THR A 131 -11.31 -2.09 0.76
CA THR A 131 -12.47 -2.50 -0.04
C THR A 131 -12.89 -3.95 0.21
N PRO A 132 -14.19 -4.27 0.19
CA PRO A 132 -14.62 -5.63 -0.05
C PRO A 132 -14.27 -6.04 -1.49
N MET A 133 -14.07 -7.32 -1.72
CA MET A 133 -14.02 -7.87 -3.07
C MET A 133 -15.44 -8.14 -3.56
N TYR A 134 -15.81 -7.50 -4.66
CA TYR A 134 -17.06 -7.77 -5.35
C TYR A 134 -16.78 -8.24 -6.78
N TYR A 135 -17.24 -9.46 -7.11
CA TYR A 135 -16.95 -10.08 -8.41
C TYR A 135 -15.48 -9.94 -8.83
N PHE A 136 -14.60 -10.31 -7.90
CA PHE A 136 -13.12 -10.34 -8.08
C PHE A 136 -12.48 -8.98 -8.38
N GLY A 137 -13.18 -7.87 -8.09
CA GLY A 137 -12.72 -6.50 -8.31
C GLY A 137 -12.93 -5.58 -7.12
N PHE A 138 -12.38 -4.37 -7.21
CA PHE A 138 -12.72 -3.29 -6.28
C PHE A 138 -14.22 -3.03 -6.28
N SER A 139 -14.80 -2.68 -5.13
CA SER A 139 -16.19 -2.22 -5.10
C SER A 139 -16.38 -1.04 -6.06
N ALA A 140 -17.53 -0.97 -6.70
CA ALA A 140 -17.85 0.11 -7.64
C ALA A 140 -17.68 1.49 -7.00
N GLN A 141 -17.98 1.62 -5.71
CA GLN A 141 -17.85 2.86 -4.95
C GLN A 141 -16.39 3.35 -4.90
N LEU A 142 -15.46 2.47 -4.57
CA LEU A 142 -14.03 2.81 -4.58
C LEU A 142 -13.51 2.98 -6.02
N LYS A 143 -13.94 2.12 -6.94
CA LYS A 143 -13.48 2.18 -8.33
C LYS A 143 -13.85 3.51 -9.01
N LYS A 144 -15.03 4.08 -8.73
CA LYS A 144 -15.39 5.41 -9.20
C LYS A 144 -14.37 6.47 -8.77
N VAL A 145 -13.89 6.44 -7.53
CA VAL A 145 -12.85 7.36 -7.04
C VAL A 145 -11.52 7.11 -7.75
N ILE A 146 -11.11 5.84 -7.91
CA ILE A 146 -9.87 5.49 -8.61
C ILE A 146 -9.92 5.95 -10.07
N ASP A 147 -11.02 5.76 -10.79
CA ASP A 147 -11.15 6.20 -12.17
C ASP A 147 -11.05 7.74 -12.32
N ARG A 148 -11.43 8.46 -11.27
CA ARG A 148 -11.29 9.93 -11.24
C ARG A 148 -9.87 10.39 -10.93
N PHE A 149 -8.93 9.50 -10.59
CA PHE A 149 -7.51 9.80 -10.54
C PHE A 149 -7.02 10.34 -11.88
N TYR A 150 -7.69 9.99 -12.97
CA TYR A 150 -7.41 10.57 -14.28
C TYR A 150 -7.35 12.11 -14.25
N ALA A 151 -8.23 12.78 -13.51
CA ALA A 151 -8.25 14.25 -13.40
C ALA A 151 -7.10 14.85 -12.59
N ILE A 152 -6.37 14.04 -11.83
CA ILE A 152 -5.23 14.45 -11.00
C ILE A 152 -3.96 13.67 -11.31
N ASN A 153 -3.96 12.89 -12.38
CA ASN A 153 -2.87 11.96 -12.71
C ASN A 153 -1.51 12.67 -12.80
N GLY A 154 -1.46 13.83 -13.40
CA GLY A 154 -0.22 14.62 -13.50
C GLY A 154 0.32 15.16 -12.17
N LYS A 155 -0.47 15.06 -11.08
CA LYS A 155 -0.09 15.50 -9.72
C LYS A 155 0.27 14.36 -8.80
N ILE A 156 -0.20 13.14 -9.10
CA ILE A 156 -0.03 11.99 -8.20
C ILE A 156 0.86 10.89 -8.78
N LYS A 157 1.08 10.89 -10.10
CA LYS A 157 1.98 9.92 -10.73
C LYS A 157 3.43 10.34 -10.55
N GLY A 158 4.24 9.42 -10.02
CA GLY A 158 5.67 9.64 -9.81
C GLY A 158 6.03 10.48 -8.59
N ASP A 159 5.06 10.81 -7.72
CA ASP A 159 5.30 11.58 -6.49
C ASP A 159 5.77 10.74 -5.30
N SER A 160 6.02 9.45 -5.53
CA SER A 160 6.59 8.50 -4.55
C SER A 160 5.77 8.32 -3.28
N LYS A 161 4.46 8.55 -3.32
CA LYS A 161 3.58 8.30 -2.18
C LYS A 161 3.70 6.86 -1.68
N LYS A 162 3.50 6.68 -0.38
CA LYS A 162 3.25 5.35 0.19
C LYS A 162 1.81 4.92 -0.10
N THR A 163 1.58 3.61 -0.14
CA THR A 163 0.24 3.04 -0.27
C THR A 163 0.13 1.73 0.49
N ALA A 164 -1.08 1.35 0.87
CA ALA A 164 -1.39 0.06 1.44
C ALA A 164 -2.74 -0.44 0.93
N PHE A 165 -2.94 -1.75 0.99
CA PHE A 165 -4.15 -2.41 0.55
C PHE A 165 -4.77 -3.25 1.65
N ILE A 166 -6.04 -3.01 1.95
CA ILE A 166 -6.81 -3.77 2.95
C ILE A 166 -8.08 -4.30 2.27
N MET A 167 -8.24 -5.61 2.27
CA MET A 167 -9.35 -6.27 1.60
C MET A 167 -9.97 -7.36 2.47
N ALA A 168 -11.31 -7.48 2.43
CA ALA A 168 -12.02 -8.64 2.95
C ALA A 168 -12.92 -9.24 1.87
N TYR A 169 -13.03 -10.57 1.84
CA TYR A 169 -13.85 -11.28 0.86
C TYR A 169 -14.42 -12.58 1.41
N ALA A 170 -15.53 -13.01 0.82
CA ALA A 170 -16.34 -14.13 1.32
C ALA A 170 -15.68 -15.50 1.13
N ASN A 171 -15.06 -15.73 -0.02
CA ASN A 171 -14.42 -17.00 -0.35
C ASN A 171 -13.21 -17.25 0.55
N THR A 172 -12.86 -18.51 0.75
CA THR A 172 -11.70 -18.90 1.58
C THR A 172 -10.43 -19.14 0.76
N SER A 173 -10.57 -19.35 -0.55
CA SER A 173 -9.43 -19.62 -1.43
C SER A 173 -8.60 -18.37 -1.69
N ALA A 174 -7.30 -18.44 -1.41
CA ALA A 174 -6.35 -17.37 -1.72
C ALA A 174 -6.23 -17.07 -3.23
N LYS A 175 -6.57 -18.03 -4.09
CA LYS A 175 -6.58 -17.83 -5.54
C LYS A 175 -7.60 -16.78 -5.98
N ASP A 176 -8.72 -16.69 -5.27
CA ASP A 176 -9.80 -15.75 -5.60
C ASP A 176 -9.39 -14.29 -5.37
N ALA A 177 -8.43 -14.04 -4.50
CA ALA A 177 -7.89 -12.70 -4.24
C ALA A 177 -6.89 -12.22 -5.33
N GLN A 178 -6.28 -13.14 -6.08
CA GLN A 178 -5.20 -12.80 -7.00
C GLN A 178 -5.55 -11.75 -8.07
N PRO A 179 -6.74 -11.75 -8.69
CA PRO A 179 -7.10 -10.70 -9.64
C PRO A 179 -7.08 -9.29 -9.03
N MET A 180 -7.53 -9.15 -7.77
CA MET A 180 -7.53 -7.86 -7.10
C MET A 180 -6.13 -7.44 -6.65
N ILE A 181 -5.32 -8.37 -6.16
CA ILE A 181 -3.93 -8.10 -5.80
C ILE A 181 -3.16 -7.64 -7.03
N ALA A 182 -3.33 -8.33 -8.17
CA ALA A 182 -2.70 -7.94 -9.43
C ALA A 182 -3.18 -6.57 -9.93
N HIS A 183 -4.49 -6.28 -9.82
CA HIS A 183 -5.05 -4.97 -10.17
C HIS A 183 -4.45 -3.85 -9.29
N TYR A 184 -4.41 -4.07 -7.97
CA TYR A 184 -3.79 -3.12 -7.04
C TYR A 184 -2.32 -2.90 -7.39
N GLN A 185 -1.55 -3.96 -7.60
CA GLN A 185 -0.13 -3.84 -7.93
C GLN A 185 0.08 -3.08 -9.24
N THR A 186 -0.71 -3.38 -10.28
CA THR A 186 -0.64 -2.65 -11.55
C THR A 186 -0.93 -1.15 -11.38
N LEU A 187 -1.91 -0.80 -10.52
CA LEU A 187 -2.21 0.60 -10.20
C LEU A 187 -1.04 1.29 -9.49
N VAL A 188 -0.45 0.61 -8.51
CA VAL A 188 0.70 1.11 -7.73
C VAL A 188 1.92 1.32 -8.62
N ASP A 189 2.24 0.34 -9.47
CA ASP A 189 3.37 0.41 -10.41
C ASP A 189 3.17 1.55 -11.43
N TYR A 190 1.95 1.71 -11.95
CA TYR A 190 1.62 2.81 -12.87
C TYR A 190 1.79 4.18 -12.23
N LEU A 191 1.36 4.33 -10.95
CA LEU A 191 1.46 5.58 -10.22
C LEU A 191 2.88 5.86 -9.70
N GLY A 192 3.75 4.85 -9.66
CA GLY A 192 5.09 4.94 -9.08
C GLY A 192 5.06 5.09 -7.56
N TRP A 193 4.03 4.53 -6.91
CA TRP A 193 3.88 4.57 -5.46
C TRP A 193 4.57 3.37 -4.79
N LYS A 194 4.83 3.49 -3.49
CA LYS A 194 5.48 2.44 -2.71
C LYS A 194 4.46 1.68 -1.86
N ASP A 195 4.19 0.41 -2.18
CA ASP A 195 3.41 -0.47 -1.31
C ASP A 195 4.16 -0.73 -0.01
N VAL A 196 3.53 -0.42 1.13
CA VAL A 196 4.09 -0.65 2.47
C VAL A 196 3.46 -1.84 3.18
N GLY A 197 2.45 -2.47 2.59
CA GLY A 197 1.86 -3.69 3.09
C GLY A 197 0.41 -3.90 2.71
N GLN A 198 -0.02 -5.16 2.85
CA GLN A 198 -1.36 -5.59 2.47
C GLN A 198 -1.97 -6.44 3.60
N VAL A 199 -3.28 -6.25 3.83
CA VAL A 199 -4.09 -7.11 4.70
C VAL A 199 -5.22 -7.71 3.88
N ILE A 200 -5.12 -8.99 3.60
CA ILE A 200 -6.07 -9.74 2.76
C ILE A 200 -6.80 -10.74 3.65
N ALA A 201 -8.08 -10.50 3.92
CA ALA A 201 -8.90 -11.28 4.85
C ALA A 201 -9.93 -12.15 4.10
N PRO A 202 -9.66 -13.46 3.89
CA PRO A 202 -10.60 -14.43 3.33
C PRO A 202 -11.68 -14.85 4.31
N GLY A 203 -12.78 -15.44 3.82
CA GLY A 203 -13.83 -16.05 4.63
C GLY A 203 -14.73 -15.04 5.35
N MET A 204 -14.81 -13.80 4.90
CA MET A 204 -15.53 -12.70 5.53
C MET A 204 -16.91 -12.49 4.87
N TRP A 205 -17.78 -13.49 4.96
CA TRP A 205 -19.13 -13.43 4.37
C TRP A 205 -20.08 -12.56 5.21
N THR A 206 -20.12 -12.80 6.51
CA THR A 206 -21.04 -12.15 7.44
C THR A 206 -20.36 -10.98 8.14
N LYS A 207 -21.14 -9.95 8.49
CA LYS A 207 -20.67 -8.82 9.29
C LYS A 207 -20.12 -9.28 10.64
N GLY A 208 -18.93 -8.81 11.00
CA GLY A 208 -18.30 -9.06 12.29
C GLY A 208 -17.39 -10.29 12.34
N GLU A 209 -17.34 -11.10 11.28
CA GLU A 209 -16.44 -12.26 11.24
C GLU A 209 -14.97 -11.90 11.43
N VAL A 210 -14.58 -10.71 10.98
CA VAL A 210 -13.19 -10.22 11.10
C VAL A 210 -12.78 -9.89 12.53
N ASN A 211 -13.73 -9.60 13.42
CA ASN A 211 -13.45 -9.04 14.76
C ASN A 211 -12.57 -9.95 15.63
N ASN A 212 -12.73 -11.28 15.48
CA ASN A 212 -12.01 -12.29 16.25
C ASN A 212 -10.90 -12.97 15.46
N THR A 213 -10.40 -12.29 14.44
CA THR A 213 -9.33 -12.82 13.60
C THR A 213 -8.04 -12.04 13.77
N THR A 214 -6.91 -12.65 13.39
CA THR A 214 -5.61 -11.96 13.37
C THR A 214 -5.53 -10.82 12.35
N TYR A 215 -6.52 -10.69 11.45
CA TYR A 215 -6.52 -9.62 10.44
C TYR A 215 -6.77 -8.24 11.05
N ALA A 216 -7.54 -8.17 12.15
CA ALA A 216 -7.73 -6.94 12.92
C ALA A 216 -6.39 -6.41 13.45
N ASP A 217 -5.63 -7.28 14.13
CA ASP A 217 -4.30 -6.91 14.63
C ASP A 217 -3.32 -6.59 13.49
N LYS A 218 -3.33 -7.37 12.39
CA LYS A 218 -2.50 -7.06 11.22
C LYS A 218 -2.77 -5.67 10.65
N ALA A 219 -4.04 -5.25 10.58
CA ALA A 219 -4.41 -3.93 10.11
C ALA A 219 -3.92 -2.83 11.08
N TYR A 220 -4.11 -3.03 12.39
CA TYR A 220 -3.59 -2.14 13.42
C TYR A 220 -2.06 -2.02 13.34
N GLN A 221 -1.34 -3.14 13.29
CA GLN A 221 0.13 -3.16 13.20
C GLN A 221 0.66 -2.55 11.91
N LEU A 222 -0.09 -2.67 10.80
CA LEU A 222 0.27 -2.02 9.55
C LEU A 222 0.24 -0.49 9.68
N GLY A 223 -0.77 0.07 10.38
CA GLY A 223 -0.81 1.49 10.69
C GLY A 223 0.24 1.91 11.73
N LYS A 224 0.47 1.07 12.74
CA LYS A 224 1.37 1.37 13.86
C LYS A 224 2.85 1.43 13.49
N LYS A 225 3.27 0.73 12.42
CA LYS A 225 4.67 0.61 11.98
C LYS A 225 5.08 1.61 10.90
N LEU A 226 4.18 2.52 10.51
CA LEU A 226 4.48 3.53 9.50
C LEU A 226 5.52 4.53 9.99
#